data_037f11fb71eca7ce9adc75eb10da5927
#
_entry.id   037f11fb71eca7ce9adc75eb10da5927
#
_cell.length_a   1.000
_cell.length_b   1.000
_cell.length_c   1.000
_cell.angle_alpha   90.00
_cell.angle_beta   90.00
_cell.angle_gamma   90.00
#
_symmetry.space_group_name_H-M   'P 1'
#
loop_
_entity.id
_entity.type
_entity.pdbx_description
1 polymer ?
#
loop_
_entity_poly.entity_id
_entity_poly.type
_entity_poly.pdbx_seq_one_letter_code
_entity_poly.pdbx_strand_id
1 'polypeptide(L)'
;AYCLSGSFCSDYSDASGMLLMDVEHKCWSKEMMDICGVTEEQLPKLYESYEVVGSLKPEVAAELGLSENVKIIAGAGDNAAAAVGTGTVGDGRCNISLGTSGTIFISSANFGVDKNNALHSFAHSDGHYHLMGCMLSAASCNKWWAEEILHTDDFAAEQKDITKLGENHVFYLPYLMGERSPHNDPYARA
;
A
#
# COMPACT_ATOMS: atom_id res chain seq x y z
N ALA A 1 -9.45 6.57 13.23
CA ALA A 1 -9.32 6.58 14.71
C ALA A 1 -9.93 7.83 15.31
N TYR A 2 -9.58 9.04 14.87
CA TYR A 2 -9.97 10.31 15.50
C TYR A 2 -11.49 10.51 15.65
N CYS A 3 -12.25 10.30 14.59
CA CYS A 3 -13.73 10.44 14.65
C CYS A 3 -14.37 9.50 15.66
N LEU A 4 -13.86 8.29 15.77
CA LEU A 4 -14.42 7.24 16.63
C LEU A 4 -13.99 7.35 18.09
N SER A 5 -12.74 7.71 18.36
CA SER A 5 -12.16 7.68 19.72
C SER A 5 -11.67 9.05 20.22
N GLY A 6 -11.47 10.02 19.34
CA GLY A 6 -10.81 11.28 19.66
C GLY A 6 -9.29 11.20 19.63
N SER A 7 -8.70 10.04 19.37
CA SER A 7 -7.25 9.86 19.33
C SER A 7 -6.66 10.45 18.05
N PHE A 8 -5.77 11.43 18.19
CA PHE A 8 -4.98 11.97 17.08
C PHE A 8 -3.73 11.09 16.90
N CYS A 9 -3.86 10.10 16.04
CA CYS A 9 -2.84 9.06 15.84
C CYS A 9 -2.79 8.61 14.38
N SER A 10 -1.66 8.02 14.01
CA SER A 10 -1.46 7.23 12.80
C SER A 10 -0.76 5.93 13.18
N ASP A 11 -0.76 4.95 12.28
CA ASP A 11 0.05 3.76 12.44
C ASP A 11 1.33 3.84 11.60
N TYR A 12 2.30 2.98 11.91
CA TYR A 12 3.58 3.00 11.22
C TYR A 12 3.46 2.66 9.72
N SER A 13 2.51 1.80 9.33
CA SER A 13 2.39 1.40 7.93
C SER A 13 1.87 2.54 7.04
N ASP A 14 0.91 3.32 7.52
CA ASP A 14 0.39 4.49 6.81
C ASP A 14 1.38 5.66 6.87
N ALA A 15 1.96 5.92 8.04
CA ALA A 15 2.96 6.98 8.23
C ALA A 15 4.22 6.79 7.37
N SER A 16 4.58 5.55 7.03
CA SER A 16 5.69 5.26 6.11
C SER A 16 5.53 5.95 4.75
N GLY A 17 4.29 6.18 4.29
CA GLY A 17 4.00 6.85 3.03
C GLY A 17 4.11 8.38 3.08
N MET A 18 4.22 8.97 4.27
CA MET A 18 4.25 10.43 4.45
C MET A 18 5.60 11.07 4.12
N LEU A 19 6.67 10.30 3.96
CA LEU A 19 8.08 10.73 3.79
C LEU A 19 8.67 11.48 5.00
N LEU A 20 7.92 11.63 6.08
CA LEU A 20 8.35 12.27 7.32
C LEU A 20 8.81 11.26 8.38
N MET A 21 8.56 9.98 8.15
CA MET A 21 8.89 8.91 9.09
C MET A 21 10.22 8.26 8.73
N ASP A 22 11.06 8.07 9.74
CA ASP A 22 12.18 7.13 9.71
C ASP A 22 11.61 5.72 9.89
N VAL A 23 11.52 4.98 8.78
CA VAL A 23 10.88 3.67 8.73
C VAL A 23 11.68 2.64 9.54
N GLU A 24 13.02 2.72 9.50
CA GLU A 24 13.89 1.79 10.23
C GLU A 24 13.68 1.88 11.74
N HIS A 25 13.63 3.12 12.25
CA HIS A 25 13.53 3.38 13.69
C HIS A 25 12.08 3.60 14.17
N LYS A 26 11.10 3.57 13.24
CA LYS A 26 9.67 3.75 13.53
C LYS A 26 9.39 5.02 14.34
N CYS A 27 9.94 6.15 13.92
CA CYS A 27 9.73 7.45 14.54
C CYS A 27 9.68 8.56 13.49
N TRP A 28 9.21 9.74 13.87
CA TRP A 28 9.29 10.89 12.99
C TRP A 28 10.76 11.30 12.76
N SER A 29 11.13 11.52 11.50
CA SER A 29 12.47 11.94 11.13
C SER A 29 12.67 13.41 11.42
N LYS A 30 13.56 13.71 12.36
CA LYS A 30 13.90 15.10 12.68
C LYS A 30 14.40 15.87 11.46
N GLU A 31 15.26 15.25 10.66
CA GLU A 31 15.81 15.86 9.45
C GLU A 31 14.71 16.21 8.44
N MET A 32 13.76 15.30 8.19
CA MET A 32 12.65 15.54 7.27
C MET A 32 11.68 16.59 7.81
N MET A 33 11.41 16.59 9.12
CA MET A 33 10.60 17.63 9.76
C MET A 33 11.25 19.01 9.60
N ASP A 34 12.56 19.12 9.82
CA ASP A 34 13.30 20.37 9.67
C ASP A 34 13.25 20.88 8.21
N ILE A 35 13.42 19.98 7.22
CA ILE A 35 13.30 20.31 5.79
C ILE A 35 11.89 20.80 5.43
N CYS A 36 10.86 20.16 5.95
CA CYS A 36 9.46 20.53 5.67
C CYS A 36 8.94 21.71 6.51
N GLY A 37 9.68 22.15 7.53
CA GLY A 37 9.27 23.22 8.43
C GLY A 37 8.10 22.83 9.34
N VAL A 38 7.98 21.54 9.70
CA VAL A 38 6.96 21.03 10.62
C VAL A 38 7.58 20.59 11.95
N THR A 39 6.79 20.63 13.01
CA THR A 39 7.20 20.18 14.34
C THR A 39 6.52 18.87 14.71
N GLU A 40 7.10 18.12 15.64
CA GLU A 40 6.53 16.87 16.10
C GLU A 40 5.13 17.03 16.71
N GLU A 41 4.84 18.19 17.33
CA GLU A 41 3.51 18.53 17.88
C GLU A 41 2.41 18.64 16.82
N GLN A 42 2.80 18.89 15.56
CA GLN A 42 1.87 18.97 14.43
C GLN A 42 1.59 17.59 13.83
N LEU A 43 2.38 16.58 14.17
CA LEU A 43 2.26 15.23 13.65
C LEU A 43 1.47 14.33 14.62
N PRO A 44 0.75 13.32 14.09
CA PRO A 44 0.02 12.38 14.93
C PRO A 44 0.97 11.47 15.72
N LYS A 45 0.54 11.02 16.88
CA LYS A 45 1.28 9.98 17.62
C LYS A 45 1.26 8.68 16.83
N LEU A 46 2.43 8.03 16.73
CA LEU A 46 2.61 6.77 16.00
C LEU A 46 2.34 5.56 16.90
N TYR A 47 1.75 4.53 16.31
CA TYR A 47 1.41 3.26 16.96
C TYR A 47 1.65 2.09 16.00
N GLU A 48 1.76 0.88 16.55
CA GLU A 48 1.59 -0.33 15.74
C GLU A 48 0.12 -0.43 15.29
N SER A 49 -0.11 -0.99 14.11
CA SER A 49 -1.45 -1.05 13.49
C SER A 49 -2.51 -1.72 14.39
N TYR A 50 -2.08 -2.69 15.20
CA TYR A 50 -2.94 -3.47 16.10
C TYR A 50 -3.06 -2.88 17.51
N GLU A 51 -2.35 -1.81 17.83
CA GLU A 51 -2.43 -1.19 19.15
C GLU A 51 -3.76 -0.48 19.38
N VAL A 52 -4.28 -0.63 20.60
CA VAL A 52 -5.48 0.06 21.03
C VAL A 52 -5.16 1.51 21.33
N VAL A 53 -5.77 2.42 20.59
CA VAL A 53 -5.60 3.88 20.73
C VAL A 53 -6.73 4.56 21.48
N GLY A 54 -7.78 3.83 21.82
CA GLY A 54 -8.91 4.36 22.57
C GLY A 54 -10.10 3.41 22.60
N SER A 55 -11.20 3.92 23.13
CA SER A 55 -12.52 3.29 23.05
C SER A 55 -13.47 4.18 22.30
N LEU A 56 -14.60 3.62 21.86
CA LEU A 56 -15.60 4.35 21.12
C LEU A 56 -16.17 5.51 21.98
N LYS A 57 -16.31 6.68 21.39
CA LYS A 57 -16.94 7.82 22.04
C LYS A 57 -18.39 7.50 22.38
N PRO A 58 -18.94 7.96 23.55
CA PRO A 58 -20.31 7.66 23.95
C PRO A 58 -21.35 8.03 22.91
N GLU A 59 -21.21 9.22 22.30
CA GLU A 59 -22.13 9.71 21.26
C GLU A 59 -22.11 8.82 20.01
N VAL A 60 -20.93 8.35 19.60
CA VAL A 60 -20.79 7.46 18.44
C VAL A 60 -21.30 6.05 18.76
N ALA A 61 -21.06 5.58 19.98
CA ALA A 61 -21.59 4.29 20.44
C ALA A 61 -23.12 4.29 20.43
N ALA A 62 -23.75 5.37 20.91
CA ALA A 62 -25.19 5.52 20.91
C ALA A 62 -25.75 5.59 19.47
N GLU A 63 -25.13 6.34 18.57
CA GLU A 63 -25.55 6.46 17.17
C GLU A 63 -25.48 5.12 16.42
N LEU A 64 -24.43 4.34 16.67
CA LEU A 64 -24.20 3.05 16.01
C LEU A 64 -24.87 1.86 16.71
N GLY A 65 -25.47 2.07 17.89
CA GLY A 65 -26.02 0.99 18.71
C GLY A 65 -24.97 0.01 19.24
N LEU A 66 -23.76 0.50 19.47
CA LEU A 66 -22.62 -0.29 19.95
C LEU A 66 -22.29 0.00 21.42
N SER A 67 -21.52 -0.86 22.05
CA SER A 67 -21.01 -0.63 23.39
C SER A 67 -19.85 0.37 23.38
N GLU A 68 -19.79 1.27 24.35
CA GLU A 68 -18.63 2.15 24.60
C GLU A 68 -17.34 1.40 24.88
N ASN A 69 -17.42 0.11 25.24
CA ASN A 69 -16.25 -0.74 25.48
C ASN A 69 -15.59 -1.23 24.18
N VAL A 70 -16.16 -0.95 23.00
CA VAL A 70 -15.53 -1.29 21.73
C VAL A 70 -14.18 -0.58 21.64
N LYS A 71 -13.13 -1.37 21.40
CA LYS A 71 -11.77 -0.86 21.29
C LYS A 71 -11.52 -0.36 19.87
N ILE A 72 -10.88 0.79 19.78
CA ILE A 72 -10.42 1.37 18.52
C ILE A 72 -8.91 1.14 18.43
N ILE A 73 -8.48 0.48 17.37
CA ILE A 73 -7.07 0.28 17.05
C ILE A 73 -6.55 1.38 16.13
N ALA A 74 -5.25 1.52 16.01
CA ALA A 74 -4.64 2.53 15.14
C ALA A 74 -5.06 2.35 13.67
N GLY A 75 -5.18 1.10 13.22
CA GLY A 75 -5.49 0.76 11.82
C GLY A 75 -4.23 0.54 11.01
N ALA A 76 -4.37 0.51 9.68
CA ALA A 76 -3.24 0.27 8.78
C ALA A 76 -3.42 1.01 7.46
N GLY A 77 -2.31 1.33 6.80
CA GLY A 77 -2.33 1.71 5.38
C GLY A 77 -2.94 0.59 4.53
N ASP A 78 -3.61 0.94 3.42
CA ASP A 78 -4.43 0.02 2.62
C ASP A 78 -3.69 -1.23 2.13
N ASN A 79 -2.46 -1.06 1.63
CA ASN A 79 -1.64 -2.18 1.15
C ASN A 79 -1.22 -3.12 2.29
N ALA A 80 -0.88 -2.58 3.47
CA ALA A 80 -0.54 -3.38 4.64
C ALA A 80 -1.77 -4.10 5.20
N ALA A 81 -2.94 -3.44 5.20
CA ALA A 81 -4.21 -4.06 5.58
C ALA A 81 -4.60 -5.19 4.62
N ALA A 82 -4.46 -4.97 3.30
CA ALA A 82 -4.70 -6.00 2.29
C ALA A 82 -3.73 -7.19 2.43
N ALA A 83 -2.47 -6.92 2.78
CA ALA A 83 -1.49 -7.97 3.05
C ALA A 83 -1.93 -8.86 4.22
N VAL A 84 -2.41 -8.27 5.32
CA VAL A 84 -2.98 -9.05 6.44
C VAL A 84 -4.18 -9.87 5.98
N GLY A 85 -5.11 -9.25 5.23
CA GLY A 85 -6.32 -9.91 4.73
C GLY A 85 -6.04 -11.08 3.80
N THR A 86 -4.92 -11.08 3.10
CA THR A 86 -4.47 -12.16 2.20
C THR A 86 -3.47 -13.13 2.85
N GLY A 87 -3.18 -12.96 4.15
CA GLY A 87 -2.23 -13.81 4.86
C GLY A 87 -0.76 -13.54 4.51
N THR A 88 -0.45 -12.38 3.92
CA THR A 88 0.91 -11.96 3.60
C THR A 88 1.54 -11.31 4.84
N VAL A 89 1.74 -12.12 5.87
CA VAL A 89 2.34 -11.73 7.15
C VAL A 89 3.50 -12.67 7.47
N GLY A 90 4.49 -12.15 8.20
CA GLY A 90 5.74 -12.87 8.45
C GLY A 90 6.71 -12.79 7.28
N ASP A 91 7.90 -13.34 7.47
CA ASP A 91 9.02 -13.17 6.54
C ASP A 91 8.82 -13.87 5.20
N GLY A 92 9.23 -13.21 4.11
CA GLY A 92 9.30 -13.79 2.76
C GLY A 92 7.94 -14.10 2.10
N ARG A 93 6.83 -13.57 2.61
CA ARG A 93 5.51 -13.71 1.98
C ARG A 93 5.30 -12.62 0.92
N CYS A 94 4.60 -12.98 -0.14
CA CYS A 94 4.34 -12.06 -1.26
C CYS A 94 2.84 -11.93 -1.51
N ASN A 95 2.42 -10.69 -1.78
CA ASN A 95 1.10 -10.36 -2.30
C ASN A 95 1.28 -9.62 -3.63
N ILE A 96 0.45 -9.96 -4.61
CA ILE A 96 0.38 -9.24 -5.90
C ILE A 96 -1.04 -8.69 -6.02
N SER A 97 -1.14 -7.37 -6.14
CA SER A 97 -2.40 -6.67 -6.38
C SER A 97 -2.43 -6.14 -7.81
N LEU A 98 -3.46 -6.48 -8.56
CA LEU A 98 -3.66 -6.08 -9.96
C LEU A 98 -4.95 -5.26 -10.06
N GLY A 99 -4.82 -3.97 -9.83
CA GLY A 99 -5.86 -2.98 -10.10
C GLY A 99 -5.52 -2.15 -11.34
N THR A 100 -5.97 -0.90 -11.42
CA THR A 100 -5.53 0.06 -12.46
C THR A 100 -4.02 0.11 -12.53
N SER A 101 -3.37 0.30 -11.38
CA SER A 101 -1.94 0.07 -11.15
C SER A 101 -1.71 -1.32 -10.55
N GLY A 102 -0.45 -1.76 -10.49
CA GLY A 102 -0.08 -3.03 -9.89
C GLY A 102 0.91 -2.85 -8.76
N THR A 103 0.80 -3.67 -7.70
CA THR A 103 1.79 -3.71 -6.63
C THR A 103 2.29 -5.13 -6.41
N ILE A 104 3.58 -5.24 -6.13
CA ILE A 104 4.21 -6.44 -5.59
C ILE A 104 4.70 -6.09 -4.20
N PHE A 105 4.09 -6.71 -3.21
CA PHE A 105 4.38 -6.50 -1.79
C PHE A 105 5.09 -7.73 -1.23
N ILE A 106 6.24 -7.56 -0.61
CA ILE A 106 7.02 -8.64 0.00
C ILE A 106 7.26 -8.30 1.46
N SER A 107 6.69 -9.09 2.37
CA SER A 107 6.90 -8.96 3.81
C SER A 107 8.31 -9.41 4.21
N SER A 108 8.90 -8.73 5.17
CA SER A 108 10.26 -8.98 5.67
C SER A 108 10.31 -8.78 7.18
N ALA A 109 10.99 -9.69 7.86
CA ALA A 109 11.25 -9.56 9.30
C ALA A 109 12.20 -8.40 9.63
N ASN A 110 13.03 -8.00 8.67
CA ASN A 110 14.04 -6.97 8.86
C ASN A 110 13.78 -5.77 7.94
N PHE A 111 14.18 -4.59 8.40
CA PHE A 111 14.25 -3.41 7.57
C PHE A 111 15.20 -3.63 6.40
N GLY A 112 14.81 -3.14 5.22
CA GLY A 112 15.64 -3.24 4.03
C GLY A 112 15.34 -2.10 3.07
N VAL A 113 16.37 -1.68 2.34
CA VAL A 113 16.27 -0.64 1.30
C VAL A 113 16.83 -1.21 0.00
N ASP A 114 16.11 -1.01 -1.09
CA ASP A 114 16.68 -1.28 -2.42
C ASP A 114 17.76 -0.26 -2.75
N LYS A 115 18.93 -0.76 -3.12
CA LYS A 115 20.13 0.07 -3.42
C LYS A 115 19.91 1.05 -4.57
N ASN A 116 18.98 0.75 -5.47
CA ASN A 116 18.64 1.60 -6.61
C ASN A 116 17.44 2.51 -6.35
N ASN A 117 16.88 2.48 -5.14
CA ASN A 117 15.67 3.21 -4.77
C ASN A 117 14.47 2.95 -5.70
N ALA A 118 14.43 1.75 -6.31
CA ALA A 118 13.34 1.36 -7.21
C ALA A 118 12.12 0.81 -6.46
N LEU A 119 12.31 0.40 -5.20
CA LEU A 119 11.26 -0.13 -4.34
C LEU A 119 11.00 0.79 -3.15
N HIS A 120 9.76 0.80 -2.71
CA HIS A 120 9.38 1.43 -1.45
C HIS A 120 9.73 0.51 -0.28
N SER A 121 10.24 1.09 0.81
CA SER A 121 10.49 0.40 2.07
C SER A 121 9.58 0.98 3.13
N PHE A 122 8.69 0.17 3.68
CA PHE A 122 7.64 0.59 4.61
C PHE A 122 7.59 -0.32 5.83
N ALA A 123 7.04 0.19 6.93
CA ALA A 123 6.61 -0.64 8.05
C ALA A 123 5.39 -1.48 7.64
N HIS A 124 5.31 -2.69 8.16
CA HIS A 124 4.16 -3.58 7.93
C HIS A 124 3.26 -3.60 9.17
N SER A 125 1.97 -3.83 8.95
CA SER A 125 0.97 -3.88 10.01
C SER A 125 1.05 -5.11 10.93
N ASP A 126 1.97 -6.04 10.67
CA ASP A 126 2.30 -7.17 11.55
C ASP A 126 3.44 -6.88 12.54
N GLY A 127 3.90 -5.62 12.60
CA GLY A 127 5.00 -5.20 13.46
C GLY A 127 6.38 -5.27 12.82
N HIS A 128 6.48 -5.72 11.58
CA HIS A 128 7.73 -5.85 10.82
C HIS A 128 7.82 -4.82 9.68
N TYR A 129 8.36 -5.21 8.54
CA TYR A 129 8.60 -4.34 7.39
C TYR A 129 8.12 -4.99 6.09
N HIS A 130 8.07 -4.23 5.03
CA HIS A 130 7.91 -4.75 3.69
C HIS A 130 8.61 -3.89 2.63
N LEU A 131 8.94 -4.54 1.53
CA LEU A 131 9.33 -3.87 0.30
C LEU A 131 8.16 -3.95 -0.68
N MET A 132 7.94 -2.87 -1.42
CA MET A 132 6.85 -2.81 -2.40
C MET A 132 7.32 -2.19 -3.71
N GLY A 133 7.14 -2.94 -4.79
CA GLY A 133 7.21 -2.43 -6.15
C GLY A 133 5.82 -1.97 -6.59
N CYS A 134 5.74 -0.81 -7.23
CA CYS A 134 4.48 -0.27 -7.74
C CYS A 134 4.64 0.13 -9.20
N MET A 135 3.97 -0.57 -10.09
CA MET A 135 3.87 -0.24 -11.50
C MET A 135 2.65 0.64 -11.77
N LEU A 136 2.79 1.58 -12.71
CA LEU A 136 1.74 2.58 -12.97
C LEU A 136 0.54 2.00 -13.73
N SER A 137 0.76 1.02 -14.59
CA SER A 137 -0.28 0.42 -15.41
C SER A 137 -0.25 -1.10 -15.27
N ALA A 138 -1.35 -1.69 -14.82
CA ALA A 138 -1.51 -3.14 -14.70
C ALA A 138 -2.81 -3.56 -15.41
N ALA A 139 -3.91 -3.75 -14.71
CA ALA A 139 -5.18 -4.07 -15.36
C ALA A 139 -5.70 -2.95 -16.27
N SER A 140 -5.23 -1.71 -16.08
CA SER A 140 -5.48 -0.62 -17.04
C SER A 140 -4.95 -0.91 -18.45
N CYS A 141 -3.87 -1.69 -18.57
CA CYS A 141 -3.36 -2.12 -19.87
C CYS A 141 -4.33 -3.07 -20.58
N ASN A 142 -4.86 -4.04 -19.83
CA ASN A 142 -5.87 -4.95 -20.37
C ASN A 142 -7.15 -4.20 -20.75
N LYS A 143 -7.57 -3.26 -19.92
CA LYS A 143 -8.71 -2.39 -20.21
C LYS A 143 -8.47 -1.56 -21.48
N TRP A 144 -7.33 -0.89 -21.58
CA TRP A 144 -6.95 -0.12 -22.76
C TRP A 144 -6.95 -0.99 -24.02
N TRP A 145 -6.38 -2.18 -23.95
CA TRP A 145 -6.34 -3.12 -25.06
C TRP A 145 -7.74 -3.52 -25.53
N ALA A 146 -8.60 -3.92 -24.59
CA ALA A 146 -9.97 -4.34 -24.90
C ALA A 146 -10.81 -3.19 -25.47
N GLU A 147 -10.86 -2.07 -24.76
CA GLU A 147 -11.77 -0.96 -25.11
C GLU A 147 -11.27 -0.15 -26.31
N GLU A 148 -9.96 0.20 -26.36
CA GLU A 148 -9.43 1.13 -27.38
C GLU A 148 -8.91 0.42 -28.63
N ILE A 149 -8.43 -0.83 -28.51
CA ILE A 149 -7.86 -1.54 -29.67
C ILE A 149 -8.87 -2.54 -30.24
N LEU A 150 -9.50 -3.35 -29.40
CA LEU A 150 -10.44 -4.38 -29.83
C LEU A 150 -11.90 -3.91 -29.87
N HIS A 151 -12.18 -2.74 -29.29
CA HIS A 151 -13.52 -2.14 -29.21
C HIS A 151 -14.57 -3.07 -28.58
N THR A 152 -14.18 -3.72 -27.48
CA THR A 152 -15.05 -4.63 -26.72
C THR A 152 -14.93 -4.37 -25.21
N ASP A 153 -15.98 -4.69 -24.48
CA ASP A 153 -16.03 -4.72 -23.04
C ASP A 153 -16.13 -6.16 -22.47
N ASP A 154 -16.13 -7.16 -23.36
CA ASP A 154 -16.16 -8.58 -23.01
C ASP A 154 -14.75 -9.14 -22.80
N PHE A 155 -14.17 -8.84 -21.62
CA PHE A 155 -12.84 -9.32 -21.22
C PHE A 155 -12.75 -10.85 -21.15
N ALA A 156 -13.87 -11.55 -20.97
CA ALA A 156 -13.88 -13.01 -20.88
C ALA A 156 -13.79 -13.64 -22.28
N ALA A 157 -14.41 -13.03 -23.28
CA ALA A 157 -14.38 -13.52 -24.66
C ALA A 157 -12.96 -13.53 -25.21
N GLU A 158 -12.15 -12.53 -24.90
CA GLU A 158 -10.75 -12.43 -25.37
C GLU A 158 -9.87 -13.58 -24.82
N GLN A 159 -10.17 -14.08 -23.64
CA GLN A 159 -9.40 -15.13 -23.00
C GLN A 159 -9.87 -16.52 -23.35
N LYS A 160 -11.05 -16.64 -23.98
CA LYS A 160 -11.72 -17.91 -24.23
C LYS A 160 -10.91 -18.89 -25.09
N ASP A 161 -10.18 -18.35 -26.06
CA ASP A 161 -9.41 -19.15 -27.01
C ASP A 161 -7.94 -19.34 -26.60
N ILE A 162 -7.55 -18.82 -25.41
CA ILE A 162 -6.22 -19.07 -24.85
C ILE A 162 -6.17 -20.48 -24.30
N THR A 163 -5.70 -21.42 -25.11
CA THR A 163 -5.60 -22.85 -24.73
C THR A 163 -4.27 -23.20 -24.10
N LYS A 164 -3.23 -22.40 -24.32
CA LYS A 164 -1.88 -22.64 -23.84
C LYS A 164 -1.24 -21.34 -23.34
N LEU A 165 -0.94 -21.31 -22.04
CA LEU A 165 -0.28 -20.18 -21.40
C LEU A 165 1.24 -20.28 -21.56
N GLY A 166 1.89 -19.15 -21.89
CA GLY A 166 3.35 -19.05 -21.93
C GLY A 166 4.04 -19.67 -23.14
N GLU A 167 3.32 -20.07 -24.16
CA GLU A 167 3.90 -20.67 -25.38
C GLU A 167 4.33 -19.66 -26.46
N ASN A 168 4.10 -18.39 -26.27
CA ASN A 168 4.55 -17.36 -27.20
C ASN A 168 5.81 -16.66 -26.69
N HIS A 169 6.53 -15.99 -27.59
CA HIS A 169 7.74 -15.22 -27.30
C HIS A 169 7.49 -13.71 -27.39
N VAL A 170 6.24 -13.28 -27.36
CA VAL A 170 5.87 -11.87 -27.36
C VAL A 170 5.73 -11.43 -25.89
N PHE A 171 6.41 -10.35 -25.54
CA PHE A 171 6.33 -9.72 -24.24
C PHE A 171 5.65 -8.37 -24.38
N TYR A 172 4.72 -8.08 -23.51
CA TYR A 172 4.07 -6.79 -23.42
C TYR A 172 4.69 -6.00 -22.25
N LEU A 173 5.11 -4.77 -22.53
CA LEU A 173 5.61 -3.85 -21.52
C LEU A 173 4.47 -2.88 -21.17
N PRO A 174 4.02 -2.83 -19.90
CA PRO A 174 2.82 -2.09 -19.51
C PRO A 174 3.08 -0.59 -19.29
N TYR A 175 3.89 0.04 -20.12
CA TYR A 175 4.33 1.42 -19.92
C TYR A 175 3.48 2.43 -20.70
N LEU A 176 2.19 2.53 -20.34
CA LEU A 176 1.29 3.48 -20.99
C LEU A 176 1.57 4.93 -20.60
N MET A 177 2.02 5.19 -19.37
CA MET A 177 2.19 6.53 -18.80
C MET A 177 3.53 6.70 -18.06
N GLY A 178 4.61 6.12 -18.58
CA GLY A 178 5.84 6.00 -17.83
C GLY A 178 5.83 4.78 -16.93
N GLU A 179 6.89 4.59 -16.13
CA GLU A 179 6.95 3.50 -15.16
C GLU A 179 7.69 3.92 -13.90
N ARG A 180 7.17 3.50 -12.74
CA ARG A 180 7.76 3.76 -11.43
C ARG A 180 8.75 2.65 -11.07
N SER A 181 8.27 1.55 -10.54
CA SER A 181 9.13 0.41 -10.20
C SER A 181 9.21 -0.58 -11.35
N PRO A 182 10.40 -1.02 -11.76
CA PRO A 182 11.71 -0.74 -11.17
C PRO A 182 12.48 0.39 -11.87
N HIS A 183 11.93 1.06 -12.89
CA HIS A 183 12.69 1.91 -13.81
C HIS A 183 12.81 3.35 -13.34
N ASN A 184 11.79 3.84 -12.63
CA ASN A 184 11.70 5.23 -12.20
C ASN A 184 11.81 6.22 -13.39
N ASP A 185 11.23 5.83 -14.53
CA ASP A 185 11.30 6.56 -15.79
C ASP A 185 9.90 7.07 -16.20
N PRO A 186 9.61 8.39 -16.07
CA PRO A 186 8.33 8.96 -16.44
C PRO A 186 8.11 8.99 -17.96
N TYR A 187 9.15 8.74 -18.77
CA TYR A 187 9.10 8.74 -20.23
C TYR A 187 9.07 7.34 -20.84
N ALA A 188 9.18 6.29 -20.03
CA ALA A 188 9.05 4.92 -20.55
C ALA A 188 7.74 4.74 -21.32
N ARG A 189 7.82 4.08 -22.47
CA ARG A 189 6.66 3.74 -23.32
C ARG A 189 6.82 2.33 -23.85
N ALA A 190 5.71 1.65 -24.06
CA ALA A 190 5.64 0.35 -24.71
C ALA A 190 5.32 0.52 -26.19
#